data_eb3a1b8b72f50d3206c6a7e7b693389e
#
_entry.id   eb3a1b8b72f50d3206c6a7e7b693389e
#
_cell.length_a   1.000
_cell.length_b   1.000
_cell.length_c   1.000
_cell.angle_alpha   90.00
_cell.angle_beta   90.00
_cell.angle_gamma   90.00
#
_symmetry.space_group_name_H-M   'P 1'
#
loop_
_entity.id
_entity.type
_entity.pdbx_description
1 polymer ?
#
loop_
_entity_poly.entity_id
_entity_poly.type
_entity_poly.pdbx_seq_one_letter_code
_entity_poly.pdbx_strand_id
1 'polypeptide(L)'
;MQGRKTTTRAFRIDETVDRQLRQWAEREGVSVSFLANKALRRLVEWDMYADRFGFISMPREALSRMIELLSEDEVRDLGRWAGEDVYRAFTTFMFKHLDLETVLEVIPKLSSRYTRAFEYEEKRDGSRTVIVLRHGSGHKYSLFYEEMARALFADLGGRGIRTEPQENAVVLELSNPPKPIAAEGVSFGSKHGLPSTEKPARSRNVPT
;
A
#
# COMPACT_ATOMS: atom_id res chain seq x y z
N MET A 1 16.38 -10.21 -19.95
CA MET A 1 15.76 -10.56 -18.65
C MET A 1 16.87 -11.11 -17.77
N GLN A 2 17.42 -10.33 -16.85
CA GLN A 2 18.35 -10.85 -15.85
C GLN A 2 17.53 -11.66 -14.83
N GLY A 3 17.84 -12.96 -14.72
CA GLY A 3 17.18 -13.85 -13.76
C GLY A 3 17.42 -13.35 -12.33
N ARG A 4 16.37 -13.27 -11.51
CA ARG A 4 16.50 -12.96 -10.08
C ARG A 4 17.46 -13.94 -9.42
N LYS A 5 18.50 -13.42 -8.79
CA LYS A 5 19.40 -14.26 -7.96
C LYS A 5 18.58 -14.88 -6.83
N THR A 6 18.66 -16.20 -6.68
CA THR A 6 18.00 -16.94 -5.63
C THR A 6 19.02 -17.52 -4.67
N THR A 7 18.65 -17.68 -3.40
CA THR A 7 19.46 -18.32 -2.36
C THR A 7 18.63 -19.43 -1.74
N THR A 8 19.25 -20.59 -1.52
CA THR A 8 18.63 -21.69 -0.78
C THR A 8 18.78 -21.48 0.72
N ARG A 9 17.68 -21.61 1.46
CA ARG A 9 17.63 -21.64 2.93
C ARG A 9 16.84 -22.85 3.38
N ALA A 10 17.35 -23.59 4.37
CA ALA A 10 16.66 -24.69 4.99
C ALA A 10 16.24 -24.30 6.41
N PHE A 11 14.99 -24.57 6.76
CA PHE A 11 14.45 -24.38 8.11
C PHE A 11 13.42 -25.48 8.40
N ARG A 12 13.20 -25.71 9.69
CA ARG A 12 12.15 -26.63 10.13
C ARG A 12 10.82 -25.89 10.17
N ILE A 13 9.77 -26.55 9.69
CA ILE A 13 8.40 -26.05 9.76
C ILE A 13 7.53 -27.09 10.49
N ASP A 14 6.45 -26.66 11.07
CA ASP A 14 5.46 -27.52 11.70
C ASP A 14 4.84 -28.47 10.65
N GLU A 15 4.65 -29.74 11.04
CA GLU A 15 4.10 -30.78 10.14
C GLU A 15 2.69 -30.42 9.64
N THR A 16 1.88 -29.77 10.48
CA THR A 16 0.53 -29.33 10.11
C THR A 16 0.61 -28.23 9.06
N VAL A 17 1.55 -27.28 9.19
CA VAL A 17 1.80 -26.23 8.22
C VAL A 17 2.30 -26.82 6.89
N ASP A 18 3.24 -27.78 6.93
CA ASP A 18 3.72 -28.44 5.69
C ASP A 18 2.59 -29.14 4.93
N ARG A 19 1.75 -29.89 5.66
CA ARG A 19 0.60 -30.57 5.07
C ARG A 19 -0.38 -29.61 4.42
N GLN A 20 -0.71 -28.50 5.09
CA GLN A 20 -1.58 -27.46 4.53
C GLN A 20 -0.95 -26.79 3.31
N LEU A 21 0.34 -26.47 3.34
CA LEU A 21 1.04 -25.89 2.20
C LEU A 21 1.03 -26.81 0.98
N ARG A 22 1.22 -28.12 1.16
CA ARG A 22 1.12 -29.11 0.06
C ARG A 22 -0.30 -29.14 -0.55
N GLN A 23 -1.32 -29.17 0.30
CA GLN A 23 -2.72 -29.15 -0.17
C GLN A 23 -3.06 -27.88 -0.95
N TRP A 24 -2.59 -26.71 -0.47
CA TRP A 24 -2.77 -25.45 -1.19
C TRP A 24 -1.99 -25.41 -2.50
N ALA A 25 -0.74 -25.88 -2.50
CA ALA A 25 0.09 -25.95 -3.70
C ALA A 25 -0.56 -26.80 -4.79
N GLU A 26 -1.11 -27.96 -4.42
CA GLU A 26 -1.83 -28.85 -5.33
C GLU A 26 -3.10 -28.19 -5.90
N ARG A 27 -3.93 -27.56 -5.05
CA ARG A 27 -5.15 -26.86 -5.48
C ARG A 27 -4.87 -25.71 -6.45
N GLU A 28 -3.82 -24.95 -6.20
CA GLU A 28 -3.45 -23.79 -7.00
C GLU A 28 -2.57 -24.14 -8.22
N GLY A 29 -2.16 -25.41 -8.36
CA GLY A 29 -1.28 -25.85 -9.44
C GLY A 29 0.14 -25.21 -9.38
N VAL A 30 0.66 -24.92 -8.16
CA VAL A 30 1.95 -24.28 -7.93
C VAL A 30 2.83 -25.14 -7.03
N SER A 31 4.13 -24.81 -6.91
CA SER A 31 5.01 -25.50 -5.97
C SER A 31 4.90 -24.96 -4.54
N VAL A 32 5.19 -25.80 -3.54
CA VAL A 32 5.32 -25.38 -2.13
C VAL A 32 6.36 -24.27 -1.98
N SER A 33 7.47 -24.35 -2.70
CA SER A 33 8.51 -23.30 -2.71
C SER A 33 7.98 -21.96 -3.23
N PHE A 34 7.09 -21.97 -4.22
CA PHE A 34 6.44 -20.75 -4.70
C PHE A 34 5.57 -20.11 -3.61
N LEU A 35 4.74 -20.91 -2.90
CA LEU A 35 3.91 -20.42 -1.79
C LEU A 35 4.75 -19.90 -0.64
N ALA A 36 5.80 -20.63 -0.24
CA ALA A 36 6.72 -20.21 0.81
C ALA A 36 7.40 -18.87 0.45
N ASN A 37 7.93 -18.73 -0.77
CA ASN A 37 8.54 -17.48 -1.21
C ASN A 37 7.52 -16.32 -1.26
N LYS A 38 6.27 -16.58 -1.66
CA LYS A 38 5.20 -15.59 -1.64
C LYS A 38 4.91 -15.10 -0.22
N ALA A 39 4.82 -16.03 0.75
CA ALA A 39 4.60 -15.71 2.16
C ALA A 39 5.78 -14.95 2.77
N LEU A 40 7.01 -15.41 2.57
CA LEU A 40 8.21 -14.75 3.07
C LEU A 40 8.38 -13.34 2.49
N ARG A 41 8.06 -13.16 1.20
CA ARG A 41 8.06 -11.84 0.58
C ARG A 41 7.05 -10.91 1.24
N ARG A 42 5.81 -11.37 1.45
CA ARG A 42 4.78 -10.60 2.15
C ARG A 42 5.25 -10.21 3.55
N LEU A 43 5.84 -11.15 4.29
CA LEU A 43 6.36 -10.90 5.63
C LEU A 43 7.37 -9.74 5.63
N VAL A 44 8.39 -9.78 4.75
CA VAL A 44 9.48 -8.79 4.76
C VAL A 44 9.15 -7.48 4.06
N GLU A 45 8.24 -7.50 3.07
CA GLU A 45 7.86 -6.30 2.33
C GLU A 45 6.68 -5.56 2.97
N TRP A 46 5.90 -6.22 3.84
CA TRP A 46 4.67 -5.63 4.37
C TRP A 46 4.41 -5.95 5.84
N ASP A 47 4.19 -7.23 6.21
CA ASP A 47 3.62 -7.60 7.51
C ASP A 47 4.47 -7.09 8.69
N MET A 48 5.81 -7.18 8.60
CA MET A 48 6.71 -6.68 9.65
C MET A 48 6.56 -5.17 9.92
N TYR A 49 6.16 -4.38 8.92
CA TYR A 49 5.91 -2.95 9.05
C TYR A 49 4.47 -2.67 9.49
N ALA A 50 3.52 -3.35 8.86
CA ALA A 50 2.10 -3.19 9.13
C ALA A 50 1.75 -3.52 10.58
N ASP A 51 2.25 -4.63 11.12
CA ASP A 51 2.05 -5.03 12.50
C ASP A 51 2.60 -3.99 13.50
N ARG A 52 3.79 -3.48 13.25
CA ARG A 52 4.41 -2.46 14.11
C ARG A 52 3.72 -1.11 14.06
N PHE A 53 3.23 -0.74 12.88
CA PHE A 53 2.47 0.50 12.71
C PHE A 53 1.05 0.41 13.28
N GLY A 54 0.53 -0.81 13.47
CA GLY A 54 -0.78 -1.07 14.06
C GLY A 54 -1.89 -1.24 13.04
N PHE A 55 -1.57 -1.69 11.82
CA PHE A 55 -2.60 -2.07 10.85
C PHE A 55 -3.40 -3.27 11.35
N ILE A 56 -4.69 -3.26 11.06
CA ILE A 56 -5.61 -4.37 11.32
C ILE A 56 -6.19 -4.87 10.00
N SER A 57 -6.61 -6.12 9.97
CA SER A 57 -7.38 -6.68 8.85
C SER A 57 -8.87 -6.61 9.17
N MET A 58 -9.66 -6.12 8.21
CA MET A 58 -11.12 -6.15 8.33
C MET A 58 -11.76 -6.48 6.96
N PRO A 59 -12.99 -7.05 6.94
CA PRO A 59 -13.73 -7.27 5.70
C PRO A 59 -13.98 -5.95 4.97
N ARG A 60 -13.85 -5.97 3.64
CA ARG A 60 -14.10 -4.80 2.79
C ARG A 60 -15.52 -4.25 3.00
N GLU A 61 -16.49 -5.14 3.05
CA GLU A 61 -17.90 -4.79 3.22
C GLU A 61 -18.15 -4.04 4.53
N ALA A 62 -17.45 -4.41 5.61
CA ALA A 62 -17.57 -3.70 6.89
C ALA A 62 -17.03 -2.28 6.78
N LEU A 63 -15.85 -2.10 6.16
CA LEU A 63 -15.25 -0.79 5.94
C LEU A 63 -16.11 0.07 5.00
N SER A 64 -16.62 -0.50 3.90
CA SER A 64 -17.53 0.21 2.98
C SER A 64 -18.79 0.68 3.71
N ARG A 65 -19.37 -0.19 4.55
CA ARG A 65 -20.56 0.18 5.33
C ARG A 65 -20.29 1.30 6.34
N MET A 66 -19.12 1.31 6.96
CA MET A 66 -18.72 2.40 7.87
C MET A 66 -18.59 3.73 7.14
N ILE A 67 -17.97 3.75 5.97
CA ILE A 67 -17.83 4.94 5.12
C ILE A 67 -19.22 5.44 4.65
N GLU A 68 -20.13 4.54 4.29
CA GLU A 68 -21.49 4.92 3.86
C GLU A 68 -22.31 5.62 4.94
N LEU A 69 -22.01 5.39 6.22
CA LEU A 69 -22.70 6.06 7.34
C LEU A 69 -22.29 7.52 7.52
N LEU A 70 -21.16 7.92 6.99
CA LEU A 70 -20.63 9.29 7.05
C LEU A 70 -21.27 10.17 5.97
N SER A 71 -21.34 11.47 6.21
CA SER A 71 -21.60 12.47 5.16
C SER A 71 -20.40 12.57 4.20
N GLU A 72 -20.58 13.14 3.03
CA GLU A 72 -19.48 13.35 2.09
C GLU A 72 -18.38 14.26 2.67
N ASP A 73 -18.73 15.28 3.44
CA ASP A 73 -17.78 16.18 4.08
C ASP A 73 -16.93 15.44 5.11
N GLU A 74 -17.56 14.59 5.97
CA GLU A 74 -16.83 13.75 6.92
C GLU A 74 -15.91 12.75 6.23
N VAL A 75 -16.34 12.17 5.10
CA VAL A 75 -15.51 11.28 4.29
C VAL A 75 -14.30 12.01 3.71
N ARG A 76 -14.47 13.24 3.23
CA ARG A 76 -13.36 14.06 2.72
C ARG A 76 -12.40 14.44 3.83
N ASP A 77 -12.90 14.81 5.01
CA ASP A 77 -12.06 15.12 6.17
C ASP A 77 -11.27 13.90 6.64
N LEU A 78 -11.92 12.73 6.67
CA LEU A 78 -11.27 11.45 6.99
C LEU A 78 -10.17 11.11 5.97
N GLY A 79 -10.42 11.34 4.67
CA GLY A 79 -9.43 11.14 3.61
C GLY A 79 -8.23 12.07 3.77
N ARG A 80 -8.47 13.34 4.05
CA ARG A 80 -7.42 14.34 4.28
C ARG A 80 -6.54 13.96 5.46
N TRP A 81 -7.15 13.66 6.62
CA TRP A 81 -6.44 13.17 7.79
C TRP A 81 -5.63 11.90 7.49
N ALA A 82 -6.21 10.93 6.77
CA ALA A 82 -5.48 9.72 6.41
C ALA A 82 -4.24 10.02 5.57
N GLY A 83 -4.32 10.97 4.62
CA GLY A 83 -3.18 11.38 3.78
C GLY A 83 -2.10 12.11 4.56
N GLU A 84 -2.48 13.12 5.36
CA GLU A 84 -1.57 13.99 6.10
C GLU A 84 -0.85 13.27 7.25
N ASP A 85 -1.60 12.48 8.03
CA ASP A 85 -1.08 11.87 9.24
C ASP A 85 -0.70 10.40 9.03
N VAL A 86 -1.66 9.56 8.58
CA VAL A 86 -1.48 8.10 8.60
C VAL A 86 -0.52 7.63 7.51
N TYR A 87 -0.81 7.94 6.24
CA TYR A 87 -0.01 7.44 5.13
C TYR A 87 1.35 8.11 5.03
N ARG A 88 1.44 9.37 5.40
CA ARG A 88 2.72 10.09 5.52
C ARG A 88 3.60 9.48 6.60
N ALA A 89 3.04 9.25 7.79
CA ALA A 89 3.77 8.62 8.90
C ALA A 89 4.18 7.20 8.56
N PHE A 90 3.29 6.41 7.94
CA PHE A 90 3.59 5.04 7.51
C PHE A 90 4.70 4.99 6.46
N THR A 91 4.65 5.87 5.46
CA THR A 91 5.67 5.96 4.42
C THR A 91 7.03 6.30 5.02
N THR A 92 7.08 7.31 5.88
CA THR A 92 8.31 7.71 6.58
C THR A 92 8.83 6.59 7.50
N PHE A 93 7.94 5.90 8.20
CA PHE A 93 8.31 4.76 9.05
C PHE A 93 8.92 3.62 8.22
N MET A 94 8.31 3.28 7.08
CA MET A 94 8.71 2.17 6.23
C MET A 94 10.00 2.45 5.45
N PHE A 95 10.12 3.64 4.87
CA PHE A 95 11.21 4.00 3.94
C PHE A 95 12.24 4.96 4.51
N LYS A 96 12.02 5.52 5.71
CA LYS A 96 12.86 6.54 6.36
C LYS A 96 12.97 7.87 5.60
N HIS A 97 12.19 8.03 4.55
CA HIS A 97 12.04 9.26 3.79
C HIS A 97 10.63 9.36 3.22
N LEU A 98 10.24 10.55 2.82
CA LEU A 98 8.99 10.84 2.15
C LEU A 98 9.30 11.69 0.92
N ASP A 99 9.16 11.13 -0.24
CA ASP A 99 9.29 11.81 -1.51
C ASP A 99 8.21 11.37 -2.50
N LEU A 100 8.01 12.19 -3.53
CA LEU A 100 6.97 11.97 -4.54
C LEU A 100 7.13 10.62 -5.25
N GLU A 101 8.36 10.19 -5.49
CA GLU A 101 8.65 8.93 -6.16
C GLU A 101 8.20 7.73 -5.32
N THR A 102 8.54 7.70 -4.03
CA THR A 102 8.13 6.65 -3.09
C THR A 102 6.61 6.58 -2.96
N VAL A 103 5.95 7.73 -2.87
CA VAL A 103 4.49 7.80 -2.72
C VAL A 103 3.77 7.36 -3.99
N LEU A 104 4.27 7.68 -5.17
CA LEU A 104 3.67 7.29 -6.45
C LEU A 104 3.95 5.84 -6.83
N GLU A 105 5.20 5.42 -6.68
CA GLU A 105 5.65 4.14 -7.22
C GLU A 105 5.49 2.97 -6.25
N VAL A 106 5.72 3.22 -4.98
CA VAL A 106 5.88 2.14 -4.00
C VAL A 106 4.60 1.91 -3.20
N ILE A 107 4.06 2.95 -2.57
CA ILE A 107 2.94 2.82 -1.65
C ILE A 107 1.68 2.24 -2.33
N PRO A 108 1.21 2.75 -3.48
CA PRO A 108 0.01 2.20 -4.11
C PRO A 108 0.20 0.75 -4.57
N LYS A 109 1.38 0.42 -5.09
CA LYS A 109 1.71 -0.95 -5.54
C LYS A 109 1.76 -1.93 -4.36
N LEU A 110 2.35 -1.55 -3.22
CA LEU A 110 2.38 -2.36 -2.01
C LEU A 110 0.98 -2.51 -1.42
N SER A 111 0.24 -1.41 -1.30
CA SER A 111 -1.13 -1.41 -0.78
C SER A 111 -2.03 -2.29 -1.63
N SER A 112 -2.06 -2.13 -2.96
CA SER A 112 -2.82 -2.99 -3.86
C SER A 112 -2.45 -4.47 -3.69
N ARG A 113 -1.16 -4.79 -3.62
CA ARG A 113 -0.66 -6.17 -3.52
C ARG A 113 -1.00 -6.84 -2.20
N TYR A 114 -0.88 -6.14 -1.08
CA TYR A 114 -0.92 -6.74 0.25
C TYR A 114 -2.20 -6.47 1.02
N THR A 115 -2.81 -5.29 0.90
CA THR A 115 -4.10 -4.99 1.53
C THR A 115 -5.29 -5.40 0.67
N ARG A 116 -5.11 -5.45 -0.66
CA ARG A 116 -6.20 -5.68 -1.63
C ARG A 116 -7.34 -4.66 -1.49
N ALA A 117 -7.04 -3.49 -0.96
CA ALA A 117 -8.03 -2.42 -0.79
C ALA A 117 -8.51 -1.88 -2.14
N PHE A 118 -7.66 -1.93 -3.15
CA PHE A 118 -7.95 -1.55 -4.53
C PHE A 118 -7.06 -2.33 -5.51
N GLU A 119 -7.46 -2.36 -6.76
CA GLU A 119 -6.62 -2.73 -7.90
C GLU A 119 -5.91 -1.50 -8.42
N TYR A 120 -4.61 -1.62 -8.69
CA TYR A 120 -3.77 -0.52 -9.17
C TYR A 120 -3.46 -0.70 -10.65
N GLU A 121 -3.80 0.30 -11.44
CA GLU A 121 -3.43 0.40 -12.85
C GLU A 121 -2.64 1.69 -13.08
N GLU A 122 -1.61 1.64 -13.91
CA GLU A 122 -0.79 2.80 -14.25
C GLU A 122 -0.54 2.84 -15.76
N LYS A 123 -0.74 4.00 -16.36
CA LYS A 123 -0.39 4.29 -17.75
C LYS A 123 0.47 5.53 -17.83
N ARG A 124 1.63 5.41 -18.44
CA ARG A 124 2.56 6.53 -18.70
C ARG A 124 2.58 6.85 -20.19
N ASP A 125 2.49 8.14 -20.50
CA ASP A 125 2.56 8.67 -21.85
C ASP A 125 3.36 9.98 -21.81
N GLY A 126 4.65 9.90 -22.20
CA GLY A 126 5.55 11.04 -22.16
C GLY A 126 5.66 11.68 -20.78
N SER A 127 5.19 12.92 -20.67
CA SER A 127 5.18 13.71 -19.44
C SER A 127 3.93 13.53 -18.59
N ARG A 128 3.04 12.59 -18.94
CA ARG A 128 1.78 12.34 -18.23
C ARG A 128 1.76 10.93 -17.65
N THR A 129 1.34 10.81 -16.39
CA THR A 129 1.03 9.53 -15.76
C THR A 129 -0.39 9.54 -15.28
N VAL A 130 -1.14 8.50 -15.64
CA VAL A 130 -2.50 8.26 -15.15
C VAL A 130 -2.46 7.02 -14.27
N ILE A 131 -2.94 7.16 -13.04
CA ILE A 131 -3.09 6.08 -12.07
C ILE A 131 -4.59 5.89 -11.82
N VAL A 132 -5.04 4.65 -11.85
CA VAL A 132 -6.42 4.29 -11.53
C VAL A 132 -6.40 3.33 -10.32
N LEU A 133 -7.11 3.70 -9.27
CA LEU A 133 -7.35 2.88 -8.10
C LEU A 133 -8.80 2.38 -8.14
N ARG A 134 -9.02 1.09 -8.47
CA ARG A 134 -10.35 0.47 -8.52
C ARG A 134 -10.63 -0.26 -7.22
N HIS A 135 -11.67 0.12 -6.49
CA HIS A 135 -11.95 -0.43 -5.16
C HIS A 135 -13.30 -1.16 -5.04
N GLY A 136 -14.29 -0.84 -5.88
CA GLY A 136 -15.60 -1.50 -5.84
C GLY A 136 -16.41 -1.23 -4.57
N SER A 137 -16.23 -0.07 -3.92
CA SER A 137 -16.80 0.25 -2.60
C SER A 137 -17.71 1.50 -2.58
N GLY A 138 -18.15 1.96 -3.76
CA GLY A 138 -19.06 3.08 -3.90
C GLY A 138 -18.40 4.46 -3.93
N HIS A 139 -19.19 5.48 -4.32
CA HIS A 139 -18.69 6.84 -4.60
C HIS A 139 -18.00 7.50 -3.39
N LYS A 140 -18.55 7.36 -2.18
CA LYS A 140 -17.94 7.93 -0.97
C LYS A 140 -16.52 7.40 -0.71
N TYR A 141 -16.28 6.13 -1.06
CA TYR A 141 -14.94 5.58 -0.95
C TYR A 141 -13.96 6.20 -1.97
N SER A 142 -14.46 6.59 -3.15
CA SER A 142 -13.69 7.37 -4.12
C SER A 142 -13.34 8.76 -3.61
N LEU A 143 -14.28 9.44 -2.92
CA LEU A 143 -14.02 10.74 -2.27
C LEU A 143 -12.94 10.64 -1.19
N PHE A 144 -12.98 9.56 -0.39
CA PHE A 144 -11.92 9.27 0.59
C PHE A 144 -10.54 9.16 -0.06
N TYR A 145 -10.40 8.34 -1.12
CA TYR A 145 -9.12 8.18 -1.81
C TYR A 145 -8.67 9.44 -2.53
N GLU A 146 -9.60 10.22 -3.08
CA GLU A 146 -9.30 11.50 -3.72
C GLU A 146 -8.64 12.46 -2.75
N GLU A 147 -9.27 12.70 -1.59
CA GLU A 147 -8.74 13.63 -0.59
C GLU A 147 -7.47 13.11 0.06
N MET A 148 -7.38 11.80 0.32
CA MET A 148 -6.16 11.17 0.82
C MET A 148 -4.98 11.37 -0.14
N ALA A 149 -5.20 11.17 -1.43
CA ALA A 149 -4.16 11.39 -2.43
C ALA A 149 -3.77 12.88 -2.52
N ARG A 150 -4.74 13.79 -2.58
CA ARG A 150 -4.47 15.24 -2.60
C ARG A 150 -3.64 15.68 -1.42
N ALA A 151 -4.02 15.26 -0.21
CA ALA A 151 -3.33 15.60 1.03
C ALA A 151 -1.91 15.03 1.07
N LEU A 152 -1.75 13.76 0.66
CA LEU A 152 -0.44 13.10 0.64
C LEU A 152 0.53 13.76 -0.33
N PHE A 153 0.03 14.27 -1.46
CA PHE A 153 0.86 14.88 -2.51
C PHE A 153 1.07 16.39 -2.36
N ALA A 154 0.28 17.09 -1.53
CA ALA A 154 0.29 18.56 -1.44
C ALA A 154 1.69 19.13 -1.19
N ASP A 155 2.44 18.56 -0.25
CA ASP A 155 3.77 19.05 0.16
C ASP A 155 4.94 18.42 -0.63
N LEU A 156 4.65 17.45 -1.51
CA LEU A 156 5.69 16.73 -2.26
C LEU A 156 6.01 17.35 -3.63
N GLY A 157 5.60 18.60 -3.84
CA GLY A 157 5.77 19.26 -5.13
C GLY A 157 4.81 18.75 -6.20
N GLY A 158 3.74 18.08 -5.81
CA GLY A 158 2.68 17.52 -6.67
C GLY A 158 1.81 18.60 -7.34
N ARG A 159 2.40 19.73 -7.78
CA ARG A 159 1.73 20.74 -8.57
C ARG A 159 1.26 20.10 -9.86
N GLY A 160 -0.07 20.03 -10.04
CA GLY A 160 -0.69 19.47 -11.25
C GLY A 160 -1.24 18.07 -11.12
N ILE A 161 -1.52 17.57 -9.90
CA ILE A 161 -2.33 16.38 -9.74
C ILE A 161 -3.79 16.77 -9.97
N ARG A 162 -4.39 16.15 -10.98
CA ARG A 162 -5.84 16.16 -11.18
C ARG A 162 -6.40 14.86 -10.62
N THR A 163 -7.53 14.94 -9.97
CA THR A 163 -8.23 13.80 -9.40
C THR A 163 -9.65 13.78 -9.92
N GLU A 164 -10.15 12.58 -10.22
CA GLU A 164 -11.51 12.37 -10.67
C GLU A 164 -12.10 11.17 -9.92
N PRO A 165 -12.96 11.42 -8.90
CA PRO A 165 -13.65 10.35 -8.20
C PRO A 165 -14.79 9.82 -9.08
N GLN A 166 -14.80 8.52 -9.32
CA GLN A 166 -15.84 7.78 -10.03
C GLN A 166 -16.64 6.94 -9.04
N GLU A 167 -17.65 6.20 -9.49
CA GLU A 167 -18.49 5.36 -8.61
C GLU A 167 -17.65 4.32 -7.83
N ASN A 168 -16.72 3.64 -8.49
CA ASN A 168 -15.95 2.54 -7.90
C ASN A 168 -14.43 2.67 -8.14
N ALA A 169 -13.97 3.85 -8.47
CA ALA A 169 -12.57 4.11 -8.75
C ALA A 169 -12.22 5.57 -8.51
N VAL A 170 -10.95 5.85 -8.31
CA VAL A 170 -10.42 7.20 -8.42
C VAL A 170 -9.32 7.23 -9.48
N VAL A 171 -9.37 8.24 -10.35
CA VAL A 171 -8.36 8.50 -11.36
C VAL A 171 -7.48 9.64 -10.87
N LEU A 172 -6.16 9.40 -10.87
CA LEU A 172 -5.15 10.39 -10.54
C LEU A 172 -4.33 10.67 -11.79
N GLU A 173 -4.27 11.91 -12.21
CA GLU A 173 -3.49 12.35 -13.35
C GLU A 173 -2.36 13.28 -12.90
N LEU A 174 -1.13 12.91 -13.22
CA LEU A 174 0.07 13.67 -12.89
C LEU A 174 0.74 14.16 -14.16
N SER A 175 1.12 15.45 -14.14
CA SER A 175 1.96 16.07 -15.17
C SER A 175 3.40 16.08 -14.69
N ASN A 176 4.34 15.67 -15.56
CA ASN A 176 5.77 15.59 -15.29
C ASN A 176 6.12 14.78 -14.01
N PRO A 177 5.65 13.52 -13.89
CA PRO A 177 6.01 12.69 -12.75
C PRO A 177 7.50 12.40 -12.73
N PRO A 178 8.09 12.05 -11.56
CA PRO A 178 9.46 11.57 -11.50
C PRO A 178 9.66 10.33 -12.37
N LYS A 179 10.89 10.09 -12.78
CA LYS A 179 11.23 8.87 -13.56
C LYS A 179 10.97 7.63 -12.70
N PRO A 180 10.49 6.52 -13.30
CA PRO A 180 10.24 5.28 -12.58
C PRO A 180 11.49 4.77 -11.88
N ILE A 181 11.37 4.37 -10.61
CA ILE A 181 12.39 3.56 -9.94
C ILE A 181 12.44 2.21 -10.67
N ALA A 182 13.64 1.79 -11.14
CA ALA A 182 13.81 0.42 -11.56
C ALA A 182 13.40 -0.50 -10.40
N ALA A 183 12.57 -1.52 -10.67
CA ALA A 183 11.96 -2.40 -9.66
C ALA A 183 12.99 -3.09 -8.72
N GLU A 184 14.27 -3.03 -9.05
CA GLU A 184 15.40 -3.53 -8.26
C GLU A 184 15.91 -2.53 -7.20
N GLY A 185 15.47 -1.25 -7.24
CA GLY A 185 15.99 -0.16 -6.41
C GLY A 185 15.22 0.11 -5.11
N VAL A 186 14.08 -0.54 -4.88
CA VAL A 186 13.33 -0.36 -3.64
C VAL A 186 14.04 -1.12 -2.52
N SER A 187 14.97 -0.43 -1.85
CA SER A 187 15.66 -0.94 -0.67
C SER A 187 14.74 -0.78 0.55
N PHE A 188 14.03 -1.84 0.89
CA PHE A 188 13.33 -1.93 2.17
C PHE A 188 14.35 -1.90 3.31
N GLY A 189 14.56 -0.74 3.92
CA GLY A 189 15.28 -0.59 5.18
C GLY A 189 16.68 -1.23 5.33
N SER A 190 17.32 -1.69 4.24
CA SER A 190 18.51 -2.54 4.32
C SER A 190 19.82 -1.81 4.66
N LYS A 191 19.82 -0.48 4.79
CA LYS A 191 21.01 0.27 5.24
C LYS A 191 21.03 0.63 6.72
N HIS A 192 19.92 0.49 7.40
CA HIS A 192 19.84 0.73 8.85
C HIS A 192 18.98 -0.38 9.43
N GLY A 193 19.52 -1.20 10.32
CA GLY A 193 18.92 -2.38 10.93
C GLY A 193 17.40 -2.31 11.15
N LEU A 194 16.77 -3.44 11.43
CA LEU A 194 15.33 -3.52 11.72
C LEU A 194 14.88 -2.28 12.51
N PRO A 195 13.78 -1.62 12.11
CA PRO A 195 13.26 -0.46 12.83
C PRO A 195 13.15 -0.82 14.32
N SER A 196 13.55 0.09 15.19
CA SER A 196 13.48 -0.08 16.64
C SER A 196 12.09 -0.58 17.06
N THR A 197 12.02 -1.33 18.13
CA THR A 197 10.76 -1.88 18.67
C THR A 197 9.82 -0.81 19.25
N GLU A 198 10.21 0.46 19.21
CA GLU A 198 9.38 1.57 19.65
C GLU A 198 8.23 1.78 18.67
N LYS A 199 7.01 1.72 19.18
CA LYS A 199 5.81 2.12 18.44
C LYS A 199 5.95 3.59 18.05
N PRO A 200 5.51 4.00 16.85
CA PRO A 200 5.44 5.42 16.50
C PRO A 200 4.62 6.14 17.58
N ALA A 201 5.09 7.31 17.98
CA ALA A 201 4.36 8.13 18.95
C ALA A 201 2.94 8.35 18.44
N ARG A 202 1.94 7.95 19.24
CA ARG A 202 0.54 8.24 18.92
C ARG A 202 0.42 9.74 18.81
N SER A 203 -0.08 10.23 17.66
CA SER A 203 -0.46 11.64 17.56
C SER A 203 -1.50 11.91 18.67
N ARG A 204 -1.10 12.74 19.63
CA ARG A 204 -2.02 13.23 20.66
C ARG A 204 -2.82 14.32 19.98
N ASN A 205 -4.05 14.02 19.63
CA ASN A 205 -5.16 14.98 19.64
C ASN A 205 -6.32 14.37 18.85
N VAL A 206 -7.13 13.55 19.55
CA VAL A 206 -8.55 13.47 19.22
C VAL A 206 -9.21 14.41 20.24
N PRO A 207 -9.82 15.54 19.85
CA PRO A 207 -10.66 16.32 20.75
C PRO A 207 -11.87 15.44 21.12
N THR A 208 -12.16 15.37 22.42
CA THR A 208 -13.39 14.81 23.00
C THR A 208 -14.58 15.66 22.61
#